data_d622182023b605bc9c2406311760443b
#
_entry.id   d622182023b605bc9c2406311760443b
#
_cell.length_a   1.000
_cell.length_b   1.000
_cell.length_c   1.000
_cell.angle_alpha   90.00
_cell.angle_beta   90.00
_cell.angle_gamma   90.00
#
_symmetry.space_group_name_H-M   'P 1'
#
loop_
_entity.id
_entity.type
_entity.pdbx_description
1 polymer ?
#
loop_
_entity_poly.entity_id
_entity_poly.type
_entity_poly.pdbx_seq_one_letter_code
_entity_poly.pdbx_strand_id
1 'polypeptide(L)'
;MADNSSAGSFIPITLEQMARENGVLLSDKVTPCGSSSSHPIPHPHGGRDPGQCIIYVLGMEINTASFAMYTFSLSVLFQALLVVSISCAADHGNYRKRLLLVFGFAGAVATMLFLPVQPKVYLISALLAILANTCFGASFVLLNSFLPVLVRHHPRTQYQSPEASPDFPPTLREEELENTYFEAENDVNASSPLLQSDRTEPLPTAANLTSKELQLSTQISSRGIGIGYLAGLFLQCACIVMIFFMKSSTFSLRVVLFIIGLWWFVFTIPAAIWLRPRPGPPLPSADPNDPTQPATYCTYIKKSWVSLWRTFKRARRLKDITLFLGAWFLLSDAIATVSGTAVLYAKTTLHMRSEALGLISVIGTTSGVIGAFTWASISRTFYLRPHQTILACICLFEIIPLYGLLSYIPAIQRLGVFGLQQPWEMYPIAFIYGFVLGGLSSYCRSLFGELIPPGNEAAFYALYAITDKGSSIFGPAIVGAIVDRTGEIRPSFWFLAVLIGLPGPLIYFVDVKRGKEEGKMLAEVILPPEESGAPSFDEERVLLHRD
;
A
#
# COMPACT_ATOMS: atom_id res chain seq x y z
N MET A 1 -2.91 -4.83 -9.35
CA MET A 1 -1.82 -3.84 -9.37
C MET A 1 -1.79 -3.02 -10.66
N ALA A 2 -1.99 -3.64 -11.82
CA ALA A 2 -2.07 -2.93 -13.10
C ALA A 2 -3.10 -1.79 -13.10
N ASP A 3 -4.25 -2.03 -12.48
CA ASP A 3 -5.36 -1.09 -12.49
C ASP A 3 -5.10 0.17 -11.66
N ASN A 4 -4.35 0.08 -10.56
CA ASN A 4 -4.09 1.23 -9.70
C ASN A 4 -3.21 2.28 -10.37
N SER A 5 -2.20 1.85 -11.12
CA SER A 5 -1.31 2.75 -11.85
C SER A 5 -2.07 3.49 -12.96
N SER A 6 -2.91 2.78 -13.71
CA SER A 6 -3.67 3.36 -14.82
C SER A 6 -4.88 4.18 -14.35
N ALA A 7 -5.73 3.63 -13.48
CA ALA A 7 -6.90 4.33 -12.94
C ALA A 7 -6.49 5.54 -12.09
N GLY A 8 -5.47 5.37 -11.23
CA GLY A 8 -4.95 6.45 -10.39
C GLY A 8 -4.44 7.66 -11.19
N SER A 9 -3.96 7.45 -12.40
CA SER A 9 -3.52 8.53 -13.29
C SER A 9 -4.68 9.20 -14.03
N PHE A 10 -5.64 8.42 -14.55
CA PHE A 10 -6.69 8.96 -15.42
C PHE A 10 -7.94 9.46 -14.67
N ILE A 11 -8.25 8.94 -13.48
CA ILE A 11 -9.41 9.41 -12.69
C ILE A 11 -9.29 10.89 -12.32
N PRO A 12 -8.18 11.39 -11.71
CA PRO A 12 -8.05 12.81 -11.37
C PRO A 12 -8.13 13.72 -12.61
N ILE A 13 -7.53 13.29 -13.72
CA ILE A 13 -7.54 14.01 -14.99
C ILE A 13 -8.98 14.12 -15.52
N THR A 14 -9.73 13.01 -15.47
CA THR A 14 -11.12 12.97 -15.94
C THR A 14 -12.04 13.83 -15.07
N LEU A 15 -11.87 13.74 -13.73
CA LEU A 15 -12.64 14.55 -12.78
C LEU A 15 -12.42 16.04 -12.99
N GLU A 16 -11.15 16.45 -13.10
CA GLU A 16 -10.81 17.87 -13.34
C GLU A 16 -11.37 18.36 -14.68
N GLN A 17 -11.25 17.55 -15.75
CA GLN A 17 -11.76 17.90 -17.07
C GLN A 17 -13.29 18.03 -17.08
N MET A 18 -14.01 17.10 -16.46
CA MET A 18 -15.47 17.15 -16.37
C MET A 18 -15.96 18.33 -15.50
N ALA A 19 -15.23 18.62 -14.42
CA ALA A 19 -15.50 19.78 -13.58
C ALA A 19 -15.27 21.08 -14.35
N ARG A 20 -14.18 21.18 -15.11
CA ARG A 20 -13.83 22.36 -15.92
C ARG A 20 -14.86 22.64 -17.00
N GLU A 21 -15.44 21.64 -17.65
CA GLU A 21 -16.49 21.83 -18.67
C GLU A 21 -17.79 22.42 -18.10
N ASN A 22 -18.01 22.31 -16.79
CA ASN A 22 -19.15 22.93 -16.09
C ASN A 22 -18.75 24.10 -15.21
N GLY A 23 -17.46 24.40 -15.14
CA GLY A 23 -16.92 25.48 -14.35
C GLY A 23 -17.12 26.82 -15.01
N VAL A 24 -17.10 27.85 -14.18
CA VAL A 24 -17.09 29.27 -14.60
C VAL A 24 -15.78 29.92 -14.19
N LEU A 25 -15.38 30.97 -14.89
CA LEU A 25 -14.20 31.75 -14.53
C LEU A 25 -14.43 32.44 -13.19
N LEU A 26 -13.40 32.48 -12.35
CA LEU A 26 -13.44 33.17 -11.07
C LEU A 26 -13.63 34.67 -11.22
N SER A 27 -13.18 35.27 -12.35
CA SER A 27 -13.20 36.72 -12.61
C SER A 27 -14.60 37.32 -12.71
N ASP A 28 -15.50 36.64 -13.39
CA ASP A 28 -16.86 37.16 -13.68
C ASP A 28 -17.97 36.21 -13.21
N LYS A 29 -17.60 34.99 -12.79
CA LYS A 29 -18.50 33.93 -12.30
C LYS A 29 -19.65 33.58 -13.26
N VAL A 30 -19.55 33.98 -14.52
CA VAL A 30 -20.57 33.78 -15.55
C VAL A 30 -20.00 33.09 -16.79
N THR A 31 -18.78 33.48 -17.21
CA THR A 31 -18.17 32.93 -18.44
C THR A 31 -17.77 31.45 -18.23
N PRO A 32 -18.27 30.53 -19.09
CA PRO A 32 -17.88 29.12 -19.00
C PRO A 32 -16.38 28.93 -19.29
N CYS A 33 -15.71 28.09 -18.49
CA CYS A 33 -14.28 27.80 -18.67
C CYS A 33 -13.94 27.12 -20.01
N GLY A 34 -14.91 26.47 -20.65
CA GLY A 34 -14.72 25.77 -21.93
C GLY A 34 -14.68 26.70 -23.15
N SER A 35 -15.08 27.96 -23.02
CA SER A 35 -15.18 28.92 -24.14
C SER A 35 -13.94 29.81 -24.29
N SER A 36 -13.03 29.84 -23.34
CA SER A 36 -11.87 30.73 -23.39
C SER A 36 -10.64 30.01 -23.93
N SER A 37 -10.38 30.15 -25.22
CA SER A 37 -9.06 30.02 -25.84
C SER A 37 -8.19 31.25 -25.48
N SER A 38 -8.17 31.66 -24.22
CA SER A 38 -7.42 32.83 -23.80
C SER A 38 -6.00 32.47 -23.45
N HIS A 39 -5.05 33.06 -24.16
CA HIS A 39 -3.63 33.13 -23.81
C HIS A 39 -3.48 33.53 -22.34
N PRO A 40 -2.58 32.90 -21.59
CA PRO A 40 -2.25 33.34 -20.24
C PRO A 40 -1.64 34.73 -20.32
N ILE A 41 -2.27 35.72 -19.71
CA ILE A 41 -1.67 37.04 -19.50
C ILE A 41 -0.78 36.90 -18.26
N PRO A 42 0.54 37.10 -18.36
CA PRO A 42 1.41 37.04 -17.18
C PRO A 42 1.12 38.25 -16.27
N HIS A 43 0.58 38.01 -15.09
CA HIS A 43 0.46 39.02 -14.06
C HIS A 43 1.55 38.89 -13.00
N PRO A 44 2.24 39.98 -12.60
CA PRO A 44 3.44 39.92 -11.77
C PRO A 44 3.21 39.93 -10.25
N HIS A 45 2.04 39.85 -9.71
CA HIS A 45 1.83 39.86 -8.26
C HIS A 45 0.61 39.05 -7.80
N GLY A 46 0.84 38.13 -6.89
CA GLY A 46 0.06 37.39 -5.91
C GLY A 46 -1.43 37.68 -5.68
N GLY A 47 -2.24 37.65 -6.73
CA GLY A 47 -3.69 37.65 -6.66
C GLY A 47 -4.22 36.42 -7.38
N ARG A 48 -5.39 35.91 -6.98
CA ARG A 48 -6.08 34.81 -7.66
C ARG A 48 -6.16 35.14 -9.17
N ASP A 49 -5.58 34.25 -9.99
CA ASP A 49 -5.58 34.46 -11.45
C ASP A 49 -7.01 34.58 -12.00
N PRO A 50 -7.33 35.64 -12.77
CA PRO A 50 -8.67 35.80 -13.34
C PRO A 50 -9.09 34.66 -14.30
N GLY A 51 -8.16 33.82 -14.74
CA GLY A 51 -8.41 32.66 -15.59
C GLY A 51 -8.71 31.35 -14.86
N GLN A 52 -8.82 31.36 -13.52
CA GLN A 52 -9.12 30.14 -12.76
C GLN A 52 -10.55 29.68 -12.93
N CYS A 53 -10.71 28.36 -13.07
CA CYS A 53 -12.02 27.72 -13.15
C CYS A 53 -12.51 27.31 -11.77
N ILE A 54 -13.72 27.69 -11.43
CA ILE A 54 -14.41 27.30 -10.21
C ILE A 54 -15.70 26.57 -10.55
N ILE A 55 -16.09 25.71 -9.64
CA ILE A 55 -17.38 25.00 -9.63
C ILE A 55 -18.09 25.25 -8.31
N TYR A 56 -19.40 25.10 -8.31
CA TYR A 56 -20.22 25.19 -7.11
C TYR A 56 -20.60 23.79 -6.64
N VAL A 57 -20.12 23.41 -5.45
CA VAL A 57 -20.46 22.13 -4.80
C VAL A 57 -21.10 22.45 -3.45
N LEU A 58 -22.35 22.07 -3.27
CA LEU A 58 -23.12 22.34 -2.05
C LEU A 58 -23.10 23.82 -1.62
N GLY A 59 -23.08 24.76 -2.57
CA GLY A 59 -23.03 26.19 -2.31
C GLY A 59 -21.64 26.76 -2.01
N MET A 60 -20.59 25.93 -2.01
CA MET A 60 -19.20 26.37 -1.85
C MET A 60 -18.50 26.50 -3.19
N GLU A 61 -17.70 27.56 -3.34
CA GLU A 61 -16.84 27.78 -4.49
C GLU A 61 -15.56 26.97 -4.35
N ILE A 62 -15.34 26.01 -5.25
CA ILE A 62 -14.19 25.10 -5.23
C ILE A 62 -13.48 25.18 -6.57
N ASN A 63 -12.14 25.27 -6.56
CA ASN A 63 -11.33 25.17 -7.76
C ASN A 63 -11.43 23.75 -8.37
N THR A 64 -11.41 23.62 -9.70
CA THR A 64 -11.54 22.31 -10.38
C THR A 64 -10.42 21.34 -10.02
N ALA A 65 -9.19 21.81 -9.81
CA ALA A 65 -8.09 20.96 -9.34
C ALA A 65 -8.30 20.53 -7.88
N SER A 66 -8.74 21.44 -7.01
CA SER A 66 -9.06 21.14 -5.60
C SER A 66 -10.18 20.11 -5.49
N PHE A 67 -11.19 20.17 -6.36
CA PHE A 67 -12.27 19.19 -6.42
C PHE A 67 -11.75 17.76 -6.64
N ALA A 68 -10.79 17.57 -7.55
CA ALA A 68 -10.17 16.28 -7.78
C ALA A 68 -9.40 15.80 -6.53
N MET A 69 -8.65 16.69 -5.86
CA MET A 69 -7.89 16.37 -4.65
C MET A 69 -8.79 16.00 -3.46
N TYR A 70 -9.86 16.76 -3.23
CA TYR A 70 -10.82 16.45 -2.18
C TYR A 70 -11.56 15.14 -2.44
N THR A 71 -11.93 14.87 -3.70
CA THR A 71 -12.53 13.59 -4.09
C THR A 71 -11.58 12.44 -3.81
N PHE A 72 -10.30 12.57 -4.12
CA PHE A 72 -9.29 11.56 -3.83
C PHE A 72 -9.12 11.36 -2.32
N SER A 73 -8.95 12.44 -1.54
CA SER A 73 -8.85 12.39 -0.08
C SER A 73 -10.05 11.67 0.56
N LEU A 74 -11.27 12.02 0.13
CA LEU A 74 -12.50 11.40 0.62
C LEU A 74 -12.57 9.91 0.24
N SER A 75 -12.12 9.55 -0.96
CA SER A 75 -12.09 8.15 -1.39
C SER A 75 -11.15 7.29 -0.55
N VAL A 76 -9.99 7.82 -0.17
CA VAL A 76 -9.03 7.13 0.70
C VAL A 76 -9.58 7.01 2.13
N LEU A 77 -10.30 8.01 2.63
CA LEU A 77 -10.97 7.92 3.92
C LEU A 77 -11.97 6.76 3.95
N PHE A 78 -12.88 6.67 2.96
CA PHE A 78 -13.84 5.57 2.87
C PHE A 78 -13.14 4.23 2.69
N GLN A 79 -12.07 4.18 1.89
CA GLN A 79 -11.25 2.99 1.71
C GLN A 79 -10.65 2.50 3.04
N ALA A 80 -10.05 3.39 3.83
CA ALA A 80 -9.43 3.05 5.10
C ALA A 80 -10.48 2.52 6.10
N LEU A 81 -11.62 3.19 6.23
CA LEU A 81 -12.71 2.76 7.10
C LEU A 81 -13.26 1.38 6.70
N LEU A 82 -13.45 1.15 5.40
CA LEU A 82 -13.95 -0.12 4.88
C LEU A 82 -12.94 -1.24 5.12
N VAL A 83 -11.66 -1.04 4.79
CA VAL A 83 -10.59 -2.05 4.96
C VAL A 83 -10.50 -2.49 6.41
N VAL A 84 -10.52 -1.56 7.37
CA VAL A 84 -10.53 -1.89 8.80
C VAL A 84 -11.76 -2.72 9.16
N SER A 85 -12.94 -2.29 8.69
CA SER A 85 -14.20 -2.92 9.06
C SER A 85 -14.34 -4.36 8.55
N ILE A 86 -13.74 -4.68 7.39
CA ILE A 86 -13.82 -6.02 6.79
C ILE A 86 -12.65 -6.94 7.19
N SER A 87 -11.63 -6.45 7.88
CA SER A 87 -10.39 -7.21 8.17
C SER A 87 -10.69 -8.49 8.95
N CYS A 88 -11.50 -8.43 10.00
CA CYS A 88 -11.88 -9.61 10.79
C CYS A 88 -12.71 -10.62 9.95
N ALA A 89 -13.61 -10.15 9.11
CA ALA A 89 -14.40 -11.01 8.22
C ALA A 89 -13.52 -11.71 7.17
N ALA A 90 -12.41 -11.08 6.76
CA ALA A 90 -11.45 -11.67 5.84
C ALA A 90 -10.69 -12.85 6.46
N ASP A 91 -10.47 -12.84 7.77
CA ASP A 91 -9.69 -13.87 8.47
C ASP A 91 -10.55 -15.05 8.97
N HIS A 92 -11.87 -14.86 9.09
CA HIS A 92 -12.78 -15.86 9.64
C HIS A 92 -13.81 -16.34 8.60
N GLY A 93 -14.16 -17.64 8.67
CA GLY A 93 -15.18 -18.24 7.81
C GLY A 93 -14.86 -18.18 6.30
N ASN A 94 -15.91 -18.16 5.47
CA ASN A 94 -15.80 -18.22 4.00
C ASN A 94 -15.85 -16.83 3.33
N TYR A 95 -15.73 -15.74 4.08
CA TYR A 95 -16.00 -14.40 3.55
C TYR A 95 -14.86 -13.85 2.68
N ARG A 96 -13.61 -14.27 2.88
CA ARG A 96 -12.43 -13.76 2.16
C ARG A 96 -12.60 -13.74 0.65
N LYS A 97 -12.93 -14.88 0.02
CA LYS A 97 -13.14 -14.98 -1.42
C LYS A 97 -14.37 -14.20 -1.87
N ARG A 98 -15.48 -14.30 -1.14
CA ARG A 98 -16.74 -13.61 -1.48
C ARG A 98 -16.55 -12.10 -1.50
N LEU A 99 -15.95 -11.53 -0.45
CA LEU A 99 -15.67 -10.10 -0.36
C LEU A 99 -14.71 -9.63 -1.46
N LEU A 100 -13.65 -10.41 -1.74
CA LEU A 100 -12.72 -10.12 -2.83
C LEU A 100 -13.46 -9.97 -4.16
N LEU A 101 -14.34 -10.91 -4.49
CA LEU A 101 -15.09 -10.90 -5.75
C LEU A 101 -16.12 -9.77 -5.79
N VAL A 102 -16.86 -9.55 -4.70
CA VAL A 102 -17.85 -8.45 -4.62
C VAL A 102 -17.16 -7.10 -4.85
N PHE A 103 -16.06 -6.81 -4.14
CA PHE A 103 -15.35 -5.54 -4.32
C PHE A 103 -14.63 -5.48 -5.68
N GLY A 104 -14.09 -6.59 -6.19
CA GLY A 104 -13.48 -6.64 -7.52
C GLY A 104 -14.47 -6.30 -8.63
N PHE A 105 -15.63 -6.95 -8.66
CA PHE A 105 -16.65 -6.67 -9.66
C PHE A 105 -17.33 -5.32 -9.46
N ALA A 106 -17.66 -4.92 -8.22
CA ALA A 106 -18.27 -3.63 -7.96
C ALA A 106 -17.35 -2.46 -8.36
N GLY A 107 -16.05 -2.55 -8.07
CA GLY A 107 -15.08 -1.54 -8.48
C GLY A 107 -14.90 -1.47 -10.00
N ALA A 108 -14.83 -2.63 -10.66
CA ALA A 108 -14.76 -2.71 -12.12
C ALA A 108 -15.98 -2.06 -12.79
N VAL A 109 -17.19 -2.41 -12.33
CA VAL A 109 -18.45 -1.81 -12.82
C VAL A 109 -18.50 -0.31 -12.55
N ALA A 110 -18.12 0.14 -11.36
CA ALA A 110 -18.06 1.57 -11.03
C ALA A 110 -17.12 2.34 -11.98
N THR A 111 -15.98 1.74 -12.34
CA THR A 111 -15.04 2.33 -13.31
C THR A 111 -15.61 2.32 -14.72
N MET A 112 -16.32 1.28 -15.13
CA MET A 112 -16.99 1.22 -16.43
C MET A 112 -18.14 2.25 -16.55
N LEU A 113 -18.83 2.55 -15.47
CA LEU A 113 -19.94 3.50 -15.43
C LEU A 113 -19.52 4.96 -15.67
N PHE A 114 -18.22 5.28 -15.75
CA PHE A 114 -17.77 6.60 -16.22
C PHE A 114 -18.15 6.87 -17.66
N LEU A 115 -18.31 5.85 -18.50
CA LEU A 115 -18.61 6.05 -19.92
C LEU A 115 -19.93 6.78 -20.18
N PRO A 116 -21.08 6.44 -19.57
CA PRO A 116 -22.35 7.14 -19.78
C PRO A 116 -22.46 8.48 -19.05
N VAL A 117 -21.57 8.75 -18.08
CA VAL A 117 -21.66 10.00 -17.29
C VAL A 117 -21.31 11.20 -18.15
N GLN A 118 -22.27 12.10 -18.32
CA GLN A 118 -22.07 13.34 -19.04
C GLN A 118 -21.38 14.39 -18.14
N PRO A 119 -20.61 15.33 -18.70
CA PRO A 119 -19.98 16.41 -17.92
C PRO A 119 -20.96 17.18 -17.03
N LYS A 120 -22.19 17.40 -17.47
CA LYS A 120 -23.24 18.11 -16.70
C LYS A 120 -23.49 17.53 -15.30
N VAL A 121 -23.21 16.25 -15.11
CA VAL A 121 -23.42 15.52 -13.84
C VAL A 121 -22.08 15.08 -13.20
N TYR A 122 -21.09 15.96 -13.23
CA TYR A 122 -19.72 15.69 -12.73
C TYR A 122 -19.68 15.20 -11.28
N LEU A 123 -20.67 15.51 -10.44
CA LEU A 123 -20.76 14.96 -9.07
C LEU A 123 -20.94 13.44 -9.05
N ILE A 124 -21.62 12.88 -10.04
CA ILE A 124 -21.74 11.41 -10.17
C ILE A 124 -20.36 10.80 -10.46
N SER A 125 -19.54 11.47 -11.27
CA SER A 125 -18.17 10.98 -11.51
C SER A 125 -17.31 10.98 -10.24
N ALA A 126 -17.49 11.95 -9.33
CA ALA A 126 -16.84 11.95 -8.04
C ALA A 126 -17.29 10.77 -7.17
N LEU A 127 -18.59 10.48 -7.11
CA LEU A 127 -19.11 9.33 -6.39
C LEU A 127 -18.60 8.00 -6.96
N LEU A 128 -18.55 7.87 -8.30
CA LEU A 128 -17.97 6.69 -8.95
C LEU A 128 -16.48 6.54 -8.67
N ALA A 129 -15.72 7.64 -8.64
CA ALA A 129 -14.31 7.64 -8.28
C ALA A 129 -14.09 7.17 -6.84
N ILE A 130 -14.89 7.67 -5.89
CA ILE A 130 -14.85 7.24 -4.49
C ILE A 130 -15.15 5.76 -4.38
N LEU A 131 -16.20 5.29 -5.04
CA LEU A 131 -16.60 3.88 -5.01
C LEU A 131 -15.54 2.97 -5.65
N ALA A 132 -15.03 3.33 -6.84
CA ALA A 132 -14.01 2.57 -7.55
C ALA A 132 -12.71 2.45 -6.74
N ASN A 133 -12.20 3.57 -6.18
CA ASN A 133 -10.99 3.57 -5.36
C ASN A 133 -11.17 2.79 -4.05
N THR A 134 -12.32 2.92 -3.39
CA THR A 134 -12.65 2.18 -2.17
C THR A 134 -12.71 0.67 -2.44
N CYS A 135 -13.38 0.25 -3.51
CA CYS A 135 -13.46 -1.16 -3.92
C CYS A 135 -12.09 -1.72 -4.33
N PHE A 136 -11.28 -0.91 -5.04
CA PHE A 136 -9.93 -1.28 -5.40
C PHE A 136 -9.08 -1.58 -4.16
N GLY A 137 -9.04 -0.66 -3.19
CA GLY A 137 -8.27 -0.85 -1.97
C GLY A 137 -8.72 -2.06 -1.15
N ALA A 138 -10.03 -2.27 -1.02
CA ALA A 138 -10.58 -3.43 -0.34
C ALA A 138 -10.21 -4.74 -1.04
N SER A 139 -10.36 -4.83 -2.37
CA SER A 139 -10.00 -6.01 -3.15
C SER A 139 -8.50 -6.30 -3.09
N PHE A 140 -7.66 -5.27 -3.11
CA PHE A 140 -6.21 -5.41 -3.02
C PHE A 140 -5.76 -5.99 -1.66
N VAL A 141 -6.31 -5.48 -0.55
CA VAL A 141 -6.01 -5.99 0.80
C VAL A 141 -6.47 -7.43 0.95
N LEU A 142 -7.68 -7.75 0.48
CA LEU A 142 -8.23 -9.10 0.51
C LEU A 142 -7.40 -10.07 -0.35
N LEU A 143 -6.93 -9.64 -1.53
CA LEU A 143 -6.04 -10.46 -2.36
C LEU A 143 -4.71 -10.75 -1.65
N ASN A 144 -4.11 -9.76 -1.01
CA ASN A 144 -2.86 -9.94 -0.25
C ASN A 144 -3.04 -10.90 0.94
N SER A 145 -4.22 -10.95 1.56
CA SER A 145 -4.51 -11.87 2.67
C SER A 145 -4.54 -13.35 2.25
N PHE A 146 -4.58 -13.65 0.94
CA PHE A 146 -4.44 -15.02 0.44
C PHE A 146 -3.00 -15.53 0.44
N LEU A 147 -2.01 -14.63 0.40
CA LEU A 147 -0.60 -15.02 0.26
C LEU A 147 -0.11 -15.96 1.37
N PRO A 148 -0.32 -15.68 2.67
CA PRO A 148 0.09 -16.60 3.75
C PRO A 148 -0.62 -17.96 3.65
N VAL A 149 -1.89 -17.96 3.25
CA VAL A 149 -2.67 -19.18 3.11
C VAL A 149 -2.19 -20.04 1.94
N LEU A 150 -1.77 -19.41 0.83
CA LEU A 150 -1.20 -20.11 -0.32
C LEU A 150 0.16 -20.73 0.03
N VAL A 151 0.97 -20.05 0.81
CA VAL A 151 2.29 -20.53 1.26
C VAL A 151 2.14 -21.76 2.15
N ARG A 152 1.28 -21.71 3.16
CA ARG A 152 1.04 -22.83 4.09
C ARG A 152 0.55 -24.11 3.41
N HIS A 153 -0.18 -23.99 2.30
CA HIS A 153 -0.70 -25.15 1.56
C HIS A 153 0.08 -25.45 0.28
N HIS A 154 1.28 -24.92 0.16
CA HIS A 154 2.11 -25.21 -1.01
C HIS A 154 2.77 -26.59 -0.83
N PRO A 155 2.83 -27.46 -1.87
CA PRO A 155 3.42 -28.80 -1.75
C PRO A 155 4.81 -28.81 -1.13
N ARG A 156 5.64 -27.80 -1.41
CA ARG A 156 7.00 -27.70 -0.83
C ARG A 156 7.03 -27.45 0.68
N THR A 157 5.96 -26.94 1.27
CA THR A 157 5.85 -26.74 2.72
C THR A 157 5.15 -27.92 3.38
N GLN A 158 4.20 -28.58 2.71
CA GLN A 158 3.48 -29.74 3.23
C GLN A 158 4.34 -31.01 3.32
N TYR A 159 5.26 -31.24 2.36
CA TYR A 159 6.15 -32.41 2.38
C TYR A 159 7.18 -32.39 3.53
N GLN A 160 7.28 -31.29 4.27
CA GLN A 160 8.24 -31.12 5.36
C GLN A 160 7.58 -30.99 6.74
N SER A 161 6.27 -31.04 6.81
CA SER A 161 5.56 -31.13 8.10
C SER A 161 5.59 -32.57 8.57
N PRO A 162 6.09 -32.88 9.78
CA PRO A 162 6.11 -34.25 10.30
C PRO A 162 4.72 -34.91 10.37
N GLU A 163 3.64 -34.14 10.27
CA GLU A 163 2.25 -34.63 10.32
C GLU A 163 1.75 -35.33 9.04
N ALA A 164 2.50 -35.32 7.94
CA ALA A 164 2.01 -35.76 6.62
C ALA A 164 2.45 -37.14 6.20
N SER A 165 3.01 -37.98 7.09
CA SER A 165 3.28 -39.41 6.81
C SER A 165 2.08 -40.25 7.25
N PRO A 166 1.28 -40.84 6.32
CA PRO A 166 0.12 -41.66 6.69
C PRO A 166 0.44 -43.01 7.36
N ASP A 167 1.70 -43.40 7.46
CA ASP A 167 2.10 -44.75 7.75
C ASP A 167 2.65 -45.03 9.17
N PHE A 168 2.60 -44.05 10.11
CA PHE A 168 3.05 -44.31 11.48
C PHE A 168 1.94 -44.09 12.52
N PRO A 169 1.68 -45.06 13.38
CA PRO A 169 0.74 -44.89 14.50
C PRO A 169 1.28 -43.87 15.53
N PRO A 170 0.40 -43.08 16.14
CA PRO A 170 0.76 -41.92 16.99
C PRO A 170 1.58 -42.27 18.25
N THR A 171 1.54 -43.52 18.70
CA THR A 171 2.21 -43.98 19.92
C THR A 171 3.73 -44.22 19.79
N LEU A 172 4.25 -44.42 18.56
CA LEU A 172 5.70 -44.58 18.34
C LEU A 172 6.43 -43.27 18.13
N ARG A 173 5.68 -42.21 17.94
CA ARG A 173 6.19 -40.87 17.62
C ARG A 173 6.66 -40.09 18.86
N GLU A 174 6.03 -40.33 19.99
CA GLU A 174 6.41 -39.69 21.26
C GLU A 174 7.71 -40.34 21.81
N GLU A 175 7.88 -41.65 21.65
CA GLU A 175 9.11 -42.35 22.09
C GLU A 175 10.34 -42.02 21.23
N GLU A 176 10.19 -41.75 19.90
CA GLU A 176 11.33 -41.35 19.07
C GLU A 176 11.75 -39.90 19.33
N LEU A 177 10.80 -39.00 19.62
CA LEU A 177 11.10 -37.64 20.01
C LEU A 177 11.83 -37.56 21.36
N GLU A 178 11.42 -38.35 22.32
CA GLU A 178 12.04 -38.40 23.66
C GLU A 178 13.47 -38.99 23.60
N ASN A 179 13.69 -40.03 22.80
CA ASN A 179 15.02 -40.61 22.61
C ASN A 179 15.99 -39.67 21.86
N THR A 180 15.50 -38.85 20.93
CA THR A 180 16.33 -37.92 20.19
C THR A 180 16.79 -36.73 21.06
N TYR A 181 15.98 -36.32 22.05
CA TYR A 181 16.38 -35.32 23.04
C TYR A 181 17.43 -35.88 24.02
N PHE A 182 17.37 -37.16 24.39
CA PHE A 182 18.36 -37.76 25.30
C PHE A 182 19.72 -38.01 24.63
N GLU A 183 19.78 -38.29 23.33
CA GLU A 183 21.04 -38.45 22.60
C GLU A 183 21.76 -37.13 22.33
N ALA A 184 21.03 -36.04 22.12
CA ALA A 184 21.61 -34.73 21.85
C ALA A 184 22.30 -34.09 23.09
N GLU A 185 21.97 -34.51 24.31
CA GLU A 185 22.57 -34.00 25.55
C GLU A 185 23.84 -34.73 25.99
N ASN A 186 24.10 -35.92 25.45
CA ASN A 186 25.28 -36.75 25.80
C ASN A 186 26.49 -36.57 24.86
N ASP A 187 26.36 -35.87 23.71
CA ASP A 187 27.44 -35.78 22.71
C ASP A 187 28.33 -34.55 22.83
N VAL A 188 28.37 -33.89 24.00
CA VAL A 188 29.25 -32.70 24.20
C VAL A 188 30.70 -33.08 24.58
N ASN A 189 31.04 -34.35 24.74
CA ASN A 189 32.41 -34.76 25.08
C ASN A 189 32.88 -36.02 24.32
N ALA A 190 33.32 -35.88 23.08
CA ALA A 190 34.34 -36.74 22.50
C ALA A 190 34.89 -36.20 21.17
N SER A 191 36.19 -35.99 21.18
CA SER A 191 37.02 -35.57 20.04
C SER A 191 37.24 -36.69 19.02
N SER A 192 36.96 -36.42 17.72
CA SER A 192 37.60 -36.87 16.44
C SER A 192 37.63 -38.34 16.07
N PRO A 193 37.93 -38.75 14.79
CA PRO A 193 37.79 -38.07 13.52
C PRO A 193 37.08 -38.88 12.39
N LEU A 194 36.73 -38.18 11.28
CA LEU A 194 36.67 -38.65 9.88
C LEU A 194 36.17 -40.06 9.56
N LEU A 195 34.98 -40.14 8.94
CA LEU A 195 34.74 -40.76 7.62
C LEU A 195 33.24 -40.80 7.29
N GLN A 196 32.93 -40.05 6.22
CA GLN A 196 32.05 -40.44 5.12
C GLN A 196 30.58 -40.74 5.37
N SER A 197 29.76 -39.79 4.88
CA SER A 197 28.67 -40.06 3.95
C SER A 197 27.48 -40.88 4.47
N ASP A 198 26.51 -40.15 5.03
CA ASP A 198 25.15 -40.21 4.50
C ASP A 198 24.42 -38.92 4.86
N ARG A 199 23.88 -38.24 3.83
CA ARG A 199 23.13 -37.03 4.00
C ARG A 199 21.78 -37.33 4.63
N THR A 200 21.73 -37.46 5.92
CA THR A 200 20.53 -37.23 6.70
C THR A 200 20.43 -35.72 6.87
N GLU A 201 19.56 -35.07 6.08
CA GLU A 201 19.27 -33.66 6.29
C GLU A 201 18.76 -33.51 7.73
N PRO A 202 19.31 -32.54 8.52
CA PRO A 202 18.85 -32.35 9.89
C PRO A 202 17.36 -31.97 9.87
N LEU A 203 16.58 -32.56 10.78
CA LEU A 203 15.17 -32.20 10.97
C LEU A 203 15.02 -30.68 10.97
N PRO A 204 14.07 -30.11 10.21
CA PRO A 204 13.96 -28.67 10.06
C PRO A 204 13.53 -28.06 11.39
N THR A 205 14.46 -27.41 12.06
CA THR A 205 14.18 -26.56 13.21
C THR A 205 13.11 -25.52 12.84
N ALA A 206 12.21 -25.16 13.75
CA ALA A 206 11.12 -24.19 13.51
C ALA A 206 11.62 -22.89 12.84
N ALA A 207 12.84 -22.43 13.16
CA ALA A 207 13.51 -21.31 12.51
C ALA A 207 13.81 -21.53 11.01
N ASN A 208 14.14 -22.78 10.60
CA ASN A 208 14.41 -23.12 9.21
C ASN A 208 13.12 -23.24 8.38
N LEU A 209 12.03 -23.70 8.97
CA LEU A 209 10.70 -23.76 8.35
C LEU A 209 10.19 -22.34 8.09
N THR A 210 10.25 -21.46 9.08
CA THR A 210 9.86 -20.04 8.94
C THR A 210 10.68 -19.33 7.86
N SER A 211 11.98 -19.63 7.75
CA SER A 211 12.85 -19.08 6.69
C SER A 211 12.43 -19.57 5.29
N LYS A 212 12.09 -20.85 5.12
CA LYS A 212 11.65 -21.44 3.85
C LYS A 212 10.26 -20.91 3.43
N GLU A 213 9.33 -20.80 4.36
CA GLU A 213 8.02 -20.19 4.12
C GLU A 213 8.14 -18.72 3.68
N LEU A 214 9.01 -17.96 4.33
CA LEU A 214 9.27 -16.58 3.98
C LEU A 214 9.89 -16.44 2.58
N GLN A 215 10.84 -17.30 2.22
CA GLN A 215 11.43 -17.36 0.88
C GLN A 215 10.37 -17.68 -0.19
N LEU A 216 9.51 -18.67 0.06
CA LEU A 216 8.44 -19.04 -0.86
C LEU A 216 7.40 -17.91 -1.00
N SER A 217 7.01 -17.29 0.11
CA SER A 217 6.13 -16.12 0.13
C SER A 217 6.69 -14.98 -0.72
N THR A 218 7.98 -14.67 -0.54
CA THR A 218 8.67 -13.63 -1.31
C THR A 218 8.73 -13.98 -2.79
N GLN A 219 9.00 -15.24 -3.14
CA GLN A 219 9.04 -15.70 -4.53
C GLN A 219 7.69 -15.61 -5.23
N ILE A 220 6.60 -16.04 -4.56
CA ILE A 220 5.23 -15.96 -5.10
C ILE A 220 4.82 -14.49 -5.25
N SER A 221 5.08 -13.68 -4.21
CA SER A 221 4.74 -12.26 -4.21
C SER A 221 5.48 -11.49 -5.31
N SER A 222 6.79 -11.69 -5.44
CA SER A 222 7.61 -10.98 -6.44
C SER A 222 7.21 -11.31 -7.88
N ARG A 223 6.91 -12.60 -8.16
CA ARG A 223 6.39 -13.00 -9.48
C ARG A 223 5.02 -12.38 -9.77
N GLY A 224 4.11 -12.41 -8.80
CA GLY A 224 2.78 -11.79 -8.95
C GLY A 224 2.86 -10.28 -9.15
N ILE A 225 3.72 -9.59 -8.42
CA ILE A 225 3.98 -8.16 -8.57
C ILE A 225 4.57 -7.87 -9.96
N GLY A 226 5.58 -8.64 -10.41
CA GLY A 226 6.20 -8.46 -11.72
C GLY A 226 5.22 -8.60 -12.88
N ILE A 227 4.38 -9.65 -12.87
CA ILE A 227 3.31 -9.83 -13.86
C ILE A 227 2.31 -8.67 -13.81
N GLY A 228 1.94 -8.21 -12.60
CA GLY A 228 1.06 -7.07 -12.41
C GLY A 228 1.61 -5.77 -12.99
N TYR A 229 2.89 -5.47 -12.80
CA TYR A 229 3.53 -4.29 -13.40
C TYR A 229 3.60 -4.36 -14.92
N LEU A 230 3.94 -5.53 -15.50
CA LEU A 230 3.94 -5.72 -16.95
C LEU A 230 2.54 -5.53 -17.56
N ALA A 231 1.52 -6.12 -16.95
CA ALA A 231 0.13 -5.96 -17.38
C ALA A 231 -0.33 -4.49 -17.26
N GLY A 232 0.06 -3.79 -16.19
CA GLY A 232 -0.22 -2.37 -15.99
C GLY A 232 0.42 -1.49 -17.04
N LEU A 233 1.69 -1.74 -17.33
CA LEU A 233 2.43 -1.00 -18.35
C LEU A 233 1.80 -1.20 -19.74
N PHE A 234 1.44 -2.44 -20.08
CA PHE A 234 0.74 -2.75 -21.34
C PHE A 234 -0.58 -2.00 -21.45
N LEU A 235 -1.44 -2.08 -20.42
CA LEU A 235 -2.73 -1.39 -20.38
C LEU A 235 -2.54 0.13 -20.50
N GLN A 236 -1.57 0.69 -19.82
CA GLN A 236 -1.28 2.12 -19.80
C GLN A 236 -0.84 2.62 -21.19
N CYS A 237 0.06 1.88 -21.86
CA CYS A 237 0.46 2.19 -23.22
C CYS A 237 -0.73 2.10 -24.20
N ALA A 238 -1.57 1.07 -24.08
CA ALA A 238 -2.77 0.94 -24.91
C ALA A 238 -3.75 2.10 -24.71
N CYS A 239 -3.96 2.55 -23.47
CA CYS A 239 -4.78 3.71 -23.15
C CYS A 239 -4.23 5.01 -23.78
N ILE A 240 -2.91 5.24 -23.72
CA ILE A 240 -2.27 6.41 -24.31
C ILE A 240 -2.45 6.44 -25.83
N VAL A 241 -2.20 5.30 -26.49
CA VAL A 241 -2.37 5.16 -27.94
C VAL A 241 -3.82 5.47 -28.33
N MET A 242 -4.78 4.98 -27.54
CA MET A 242 -6.19 5.25 -27.80
C MET A 242 -6.56 6.73 -27.63
N ILE A 243 -6.08 7.41 -26.58
CA ILE A 243 -6.30 8.84 -26.39
C ILE A 243 -5.73 9.63 -27.57
N PHE A 244 -4.56 9.25 -28.07
CA PHE A 244 -3.92 9.86 -29.22
C PHE A 244 -4.81 9.78 -30.48
N PHE A 245 -5.34 8.62 -30.78
CA PHE A 245 -6.24 8.43 -31.93
C PHE A 245 -7.58 9.17 -31.77
N MET A 246 -8.09 9.30 -30.55
CA MET A 246 -9.37 9.96 -30.26
C MET A 246 -9.25 11.48 -30.01
N LYS A 247 -8.08 12.09 -30.26
CA LYS A 247 -7.82 13.54 -30.17
C LYS A 247 -8.07 14.15 -28.78
N SER A 248 -7.67 13.45 -27.70
CA SER A 248 -7.67 13.98 -26.31
C SER A 248 -8.96 14.70 -25.87
N SER A 249 -10.11 14.14 -26.16
CA SER A 249 -11.41 14.66 -25.75
C SER A 249 -11.83 14.11 -24.36
N THR A 250 -12.75 14.78 -23.67
CA THR A 250 -13.37 14.26 -22.44
C THR A 250 -14.03 12.90 -22.67
N PHE A 251 -14.55 12.68 -23.86
CA PHE A 251 -15.10 11.37 -24.26
C PHE A 251 -14.00 10.30 -24.30
N SER A 252 -12.80 10.64 -24.83
CA SER A 252 -11.69 9.67 -24.86
C SER A 252 -11.24 9.24 -23.47
N LEU A 253 -11.20 10.17 -22.50
CA LEU A 253 -10.89 9.84 -21.12
C LEU A 253 -11.92 8.90 -20.47
N ARG A 254 -13.20 9.12 -20.75
CA ARG A 254 -14.27 8.22 -20.28
C ARG A 254 -14.18 6.83 -20.90
N VAL A 255 -13.83 6.73 -22.20
CA VAL A 255 -13.59 5.45 -22.88
C VAL A 255 -12.37 4.74 -22.29
N VAL A 256 -11.31 5.46 -21.94
CA VAL A 256 -10.13 4.89 -21.25
C VAL A 256 -10.52 4.28 -19.91
N LEU A 257 -11.29 5.00 -19.10
CA LEU A 257 -11.77 4.47 -17.82
C LEU A 257 -12.67 3.24 -18.01
N PHE A 258 -13.51 3.24 -19.04
CA PHE A 258 -14.29 2.05 -19.39
C PHE A 258 -13.40 0.85 -19.72
N ILE A 259 -12.35 1.03 -20.50
CA ILE A 259 -11.42 -0.05 -20.87
C ILE A 259 -10.64 -0.55 -19.64
N ILE A 260 -10.21 0.35 -18.75
CA ILE A 260 -9.56 -0.04 -17.49
C ILE A 260 -10.54 -0.85 -16.63
N GLY A 261 -11.79 -0.41 -16.52
CA GLY A 261 -12.82 -1.16 -15.79
C GLY A 261 -13.14 -2.52 -16.44
N LEU A 262 -13.23 -2.59 -17.76
CA LEU A 262 -13.43 -3.83 -18.51
C LEU A 262 -12.25 -4.80 -18.31
N TRP A 263 -11.02 -4.31 -18.37
CA TRP A 263 -9.82 -5.09 -18.07
C TRP A 263 -9.88 -5.66 -16.66
N TRP A 264 -10.20 -4.85 -15.68
CA TRP A 264 -10.36 -5.28 -14.29
C TRP A 264 -11.47 -6.36 -14.17
N PHE A 265 -12.63 -6.12 -14.78
CA PHE A 265 -13.74 -7.08 -14.77
C PHE A 265 -13.32 -8.44 -15.35
N VAL A 266 -12.72 -8.44 -16.54
CA VAL A 266 -12.31 -9.66 -17.26
C VAL A 266 -11.26 -10.44 -16.47
N PHE A 267 -10.25 -9.77 -15.92
CA PHE A 267 -9.19 -10.43 -15.13
C PHE A 267 -9.61 -10.80 -13.70
N THR A 268 -10.76 -10.34 -13.23
CA THR A 268 -11.39 -10.83 -11.99
C THR A 268 -12.06 -12.19 -12.19
N ILE A 269 -12.50 -12.53 -13.41
CA ILE A 269 -13.15 -13.81 -13.73
C ILE A 269 -12.21 -15.01 -13.46
N PRO A 270 -10.95 -15.04 -13.95
CA PRO A 270 -10.02 -16.12 -13.60
C PRO A 270 -9.81 -16.28 -12.08
N ALA A 271 -9.73 -15.17 -11.34
CA ALA A 271 -9.64 -15.22 -9.89
C ALA A 271 -10.90 -15.84 -9.26
N ALA A 272 -12.09 -15.56 -9.81
CA ALA A 272 -13.33 -16.18 -9.35
C ALA A 272 -13.35 -17.70 -9.57
N ILE A 273 -12.81 -18.18 -10.69
CA ILE A 273 -12.83 -19.59 -11.08
C ILE A 273 -11.71 -20.37 -10.36
N TRP A 274 -10.48 -19.90 -10.44
CA TRP A 274 -9.30 -20.67 -10.02
C TRP A 274 -8.95 -20.52 -8.54
N LEU A 275 -9.30 -19.39 -7.92
CA LEU A 275 -9.01 -19.18 -6.50
C LEU A 275 -9.94 -20.05 -5.65
N ARG A 276 -9.41 -21.12 -5.05
CA ARG A 276 -10.18 -22.00 -4.17
C ARG A 276 -10.55 -21.29 -2.87
N PRO A 277 -11.82 -21.38 -2.42
CA PRO A 277 -12.20 -20.88 -1.10
C PRO A 277 -11.46 -21.69 -0.03
N ARG A 278 -10.82 -20.99 0.89
CA ARG A 278 -10.16 -21.60 2.05
C ARG A 278 -10.76 -20.98 3.29
N PRO A 279 -11.69 -21.67 3.96
CA PRO A 279 -12.36 -21.13 5.14
C PRO A 279 -11.34 -20.90 6.25
N GLY A 280 -11.43 -19.74 6.89
CA GLY A 280 -10.75 -19.46 8.14
C GLY A 280 -11.48 -20.09 9.33
N PRO A 281 -10.90 -20.05 10.53
CA PRO A 281 -11.54 -20.55 11.73
C PRO A 281 -12.90 -19.85 11.93
N PRO A 282 -13.93 -20.56 12.47
CA PRO A 282 -15.20 -19.94 12.79
C PRO A 282 -14.98 -18.86 13.84
N LEU A 283 -15.72 -17.75 13.72
CA LEU A 283 -15.69 -16.73 14.76
C LEU A 283 -16.37 -17.31 16.00
N PRO A 284 -15.75 -17.23 17.19
CA PRO A 284 -16.44 -17.59 18.43
C PRO A 284 -17.78 -16.84 18.51
N SER A 285 -18.86 -17.55 18.84
CA SER A 285 -20.21 -17.02 18.96
C SER A 285 -20.22 -15.74 19.81
N ALA A 286 -21.15 -14.85 19.51
CA ALA A 286 -21.30 -13.59 20.25
C ALA A 286 -21.74 -13.83 21.70
N ASP A 287 -22.44 -14.93 21.94
CA ASP A 287 -22.96 -15.33 23.24
C ASP A 287 -22.22 -16.56 23.74
N PRO A 288 -21.54 -16.51 24.90
CA PRO A 288 -20.89 -17.66 25.50
C PRO A 288 -21.84 -18.81 25.80
N ASN A 289 -23.13 -18.51 25.95
CA ASN A 289 -24.17 -19.45 26.34
C ASN A 289 -24.90 -20.13 25.16
N ASP A 290 -24.70 -19.63 23.92
CA ASP A 290 -25.34 -20.21 22.74
C ASP A 290 -24.33 -20.30 21.55
N PRO A 291 -23.52 -21.39 21.48
CA PRO A 291 -22.52 -21.57 20.45
C PRO A 291 -23.08 -21.77 19.04
N THR A 292 -24.40 -21.92 18.88
CA THR A 292 -25.05 -22.22 17.59
C THR A 292 -25.47 -20.98 16.80
N GLN A 293 -25.48 -19.79 17.39
CA GLN A 293 -25.87 -18.58 16.70
C GLN A 293 -24.73 -18.03 15.84
N PRO A 294 -24.96 -17.81 14.51
CA PRO A 294 -23.96 -17.22 13.65
C PRO A 294 -23.66 -15.77 14.07
N ALA A 295 -22.39 -15.43 14.15
CA ALA A 295 -21.97 -14.07 14.47
C ALA A 295 -22.54 -13.05 13.48
N THR A 296 -23.18 -12.00 13.99
CA THR A 296 -23.76 -10.92 13.18
C THR A 296 -22.67 -10.07 12.52
N TYR A 297 -22.94 -9.44 11.36
CA TYR A 297 -22.00 -8.53 10.69
C TYR A 297 -21.45 -7.44 11.62
N CYS A 298 -22.28 -6.88 12.49
CA CYS A 298 -21.85 -5.90 13.50
C CYS A 298 -20.78 -6.46 14.45
N THR A 299 -20.84 -7.75 14.80
CA THR A 299 -19.85 -8.41 15.65
C THR A 299 -18.49 -8.48 14.95
N TYR A 300 -18.46 -8.79 13.64
CA TYR A 300 -17.23 -8.78 12.85
C TYR A 300 -16.61 -7.39 12.80
N ILE A 301 -17.40 -6.36 12.52
CA ILE A 301 -16.92 -4.97 12.48
C ILE A 301 -16.37 -4.54 13.83
N LYS A 302 -17.14 -4.76 14.93
CA LYS A 302 -16.68 -4.42 16.28
C LYS A 302 -15.38 -5.13 16.66
N LYS A 303 -15.26 -6.42 16.37
CA LYS A 303 -14.03 -7.19 16.62
C LYS A 303 -12.86 -6.69 15.79
N SER A 304 -13.06 -6.30 14.52
CA SER A 304 -12.03 -5.69 13.69
C SER A 304 -11.43 -4.44 14.33
N TRP A 305 -12.28 -3.50 14.75
CA TRP A 305 -11.85 -2.27 15.40
C TRP A 305 -11.18 -2.49 16.76
N VAL A 306 -11.71 -3.42 17.56
CA VAL A 306 -11.10 -3.78 18.85
C VAL A 306 -9.75 -4.46 18.66
N SER A 307 -9.61 -5.35 17.67
CA SER A 307 -8.34 -6.01 17.35
C SER A 307 -7.29 -5.00 16.90
N LEU A 308 -7.66 -4.10 15.99
CA LEU A 308 -6.77 -3.01 15.55
C LEU A 308 -6.32 -2.14 16.73
N TRP A 309 -7.25 -1.76 17.61
CA TRP A 309 -6.93 -0.95 18.78
C TRP A 309 -5.97 -1.64 19.75
N ARG A 310 -6.14 -2.95 19.96
CA ARG A 310 -5.23 -3.76 20.78
C ARG A 310 -3.83 -3.80 20.16
N THR A 311 -3.74 -4.04 18.85
CA THR A 311 -2.46 -4.06 18.12
C THR A 311 -1.77 -2.69 18.18
N PHE A 312 -2.52 -1.61 17.99
CA PHE A 312 -2.01 -0.24 18.12
C PHE A 312 -1.47 0.04 19.54
N LYS A 313 -2.21 -0.37 20.60
CA LYS A 313 -1.72 -0.25 21.99
C LYS A 313 -0.43 -1.03 22.24
N ARG A 314 -0.28 -2.21 21.63
CA ARG A 314 0.96 -3.00 21.71
C ARG A 314 2.11 -2.30 20.96
N ALA A 315 1.86 -1.85 19.75
CA ALA A 315 2.84 -1.13 18.93
C ALA A 315 3.38 0.12 19.65
N ARG A 316 2.53 0.88 20.33
CA ARG A 316 2.95 2.08 21.11
C ARG A 316 3.92 1.79 22.26
N ARG A 317 4.02 0.54 22.73
CA ARG A 317 4.99 0.14 23.76
C ARG A 317 6.39 -0.09 23.18
N LEU A 318 6.50 -0.28 21.87
CA LEU A 318 7.73 -0.54 21.14
C LEU A 318 8.16 0.76 20.46
N LYS A 319 9.20 1.39 21.00
CA LYS A 319 9.63 2.73 20.57
C LYS A 319 10.00 2.79 19.10
N ASP A 320 10.80 1.83 18.63
CA ASP A 320 11.31 1.83 17.27
C ASP A 320 10.21 1.51 16.23
N ILE A 321 9.27 0.65 16.57
CA ILE A 321 8.08 0.39 15.73
C ILE A 321 7.21 1.65 15.64
N THR A 322 7.02 2.37 16.76
CA THR A 322 6.21 3.60 16.75
C THR A 322 6.86 4.69 15.92
N LEU A 323 8.18 4.89 16.04
CA LEU A 323 8.95 5.84 15.23
C LEU A 323 8.85 5.48 13.74
N PHE A 324 9.03 4.19 13.41
CA PHE A 324 8.92 3.72 12.04
C PHE A 324 7.52 3.92 11.46
N LEU A 325 6.46 3.52 12.19
CA LEU A 325 5.08 3.70 11.73
C LEU A 325 4.71 5.17 11.58
N GLY A 326 5.21 6.04 12.45
CA GLY A 326 5.05 7.49 12.32
C GLY A 326 5.73 8.04 11.06
N ALA A 327 6.97 7.62 10.80
CA ALA A 327 7.69 7.97 9.58
C ALA A 327 7.01 7.43 8.33
N TRP A 328 6.56 6.17 8.37
CA TRP A 328 5.85 5.54 7.25
C TRP A 328 4.51 6.20 6.96
N PHE A 329 3.76 6.60 7.99
CA PHE A 329 2.53 7.36 7.84
C PHE A 329 2.76 8.64 7.02
N LEU A 330 3.75 9.45 7.39
CA LEU A 330 4.08 10.69 6.67
C LEU A 330 4.62 10.42 5.26
N LEU A 331 5.49 9.40 5.12
CA LEU A 331 6.09 9.06 3.84
C LEU A 331 5.08 8.51 2.83
N SER A 332 4.15 7.67 3.28
CA SER A 332 3.06 7.15 2.45
C SER A 332 2.11 8.26 1.99
N ASP A 333 1.78 9.20 2.90
CA ASP A 333 1.02 10.40 2.53
C ASP A 333 1.76 11.27 1.50
N ALA A 334 3.08 11.47 1.70
CA ALA A 334 3.93 12.19 0.76
C ALA A 334 3.92 11.55 -0.63
N ILE A 335 4.08 10.23 -0.72
CA ILE A 335 4.07 9.47 -1.98
C ILE A 335 2.76 9.69 -2.74
N ALA A 336 1.63 9.52 -2.07
CA ALA A 336 0.31 9.68 -2.68
C ALA A 336 0.06 11.13 -3.10
N THR A 337 0.42 12.10 -2.25
CA THR A 337 0.18 13.52 -2.47
C THR A 337 1.06 14.07 -3.59
N VAL A 338 2.34 13.71 -3.64
CA VAL A 338 3.25 14.12 -4.73
C VAL A 338 2.75 13.61 -6.07
N SER A 339 2.33 12.34 -6.15
CA SER A 339 1.79 11.76 -7.39
C SER A 339 0.56 12.51 -7.88
N GLY A 340 -0.43 12.73 -7.01
CA GLY A 340 -1.65 13.46 -7.35
C GLY A 340 -1.38 14.91 -7.73
N THR A 341 -0.58 15.61 -6.95
CA THR A 341 -0.22 17.02 -7.18
C THR A 341 0.56 17.19 -8.48
N ALA A 342 1.52 16.30 -8.78
CA ALA A 342 2.31 16.37 -10.00
C ALA A 342 1.45 16.22 -11.26
N VAL A 343 0.51 15.28 -11.27
CA VAL A 343 -0.42 15.08 -12.41
C VAL A 343 -1.30 16.31 -12.61
N LEU A 344 -1.87 16.86 -11.53
CA LEU A 344 -2.72 18.04 -11.63
C LEU A 344 -1.92 19.28 -12.01
N TYR A 345 -0.72 19.47 -11.47
CA TYR A 345 0.18 20.56 -11.84
C TYR A 345 0.53 20.51 -13.34
N ALA A 346 0.91 19.34 -13.85
CA ALA A 346 1.21 19.13 -15.25
C ALA A 346 0.01 19.46 -16.15
N LYS A 347 -1.20 19.13 -15.70
CA LYS A 347 -2.42 19.41 -16.46
C LYS A 347 -2.86 20.87 -16.39
N THR A 348 -2.91 21.45 -15.20
CA THR A 348 -3.51 22.78 -14.98
C THR A 348 -2.53 23.92 -15.19
N THR A 349 -1.26 23.77 -14.79
CA THR A 349 -0.24 24.83 -14.87
C THR A 349 0.60 24.71 -16.16
N LEU A 350 1.00 23.49 -16.54
CA LEU A 350 1.81 23.27 -17.75
C LEU A 350 0.96 22.97 -18.99
N HIS A 351 -0.37 22.88 -18.84
CA HIS A 351 -1.31 22.59 -19.93
C HIS A 351 -0.95 21.38 -20.80
N MET A 352 -0.39 20.35 -20.16
CA MET A 352 0.01 19.13 -20.86
C MET A 352 -1.21 18.35 -21.37
N ARG A 353 -1.07 17.75 -22.56
CA ARG A 353 -2.10 16.89 -23.12
C ARG A 353 -2.23 15.60 -22.34
N SER A 354 -3.40 14.95 -22.39
CA SER A 354 -3.67 13.73 -21.65
C SER A 354 -2.73 12.56 -22.02
N GLU A 355 -2.27 12.52 -23.28
CA GLU A 355 -1.27 11.53 -23.72
C GLU A 355 0.09 11.72 -23.02
N ALA A 356 0.52 12.99 -22.90
CA ALA A 356 1.77 13.32 -22.22
C ALA A 356 1.70 13.03 -20.71
N LEU A 357 0.53 13.27 -20.09
CA LEU A 357 0.27 12.88 -18.69
C LEU A 357 0.32 11.35 -18.51
N GLY A 358 -0.25 10.60 -19.46
CA GLY A 358 -0.12 9.15 -19.48
C GLY A 358 1.35 8.69 -19.58
N LEU A 359 2.16 9.37 -20.40
CA LEU A 359 3.60 9.07 -20.57
C LEU A 359 4.37 9.31 -19.25
N ILE A 360 4.06 10.36 -18.49
CA ILE A 360 4.61 10.60 -17.15
C ILE A 360 4.40 9.36 -16.26
N SER A 361 3.21 8.79 -16.29
CA SER A 361 2.87 7.60 -15.51
C SER A 361 3.61 6.34 -15.98
N VAL A 362 3.78 6.16 -17.30
CA VAL A 362 4.60 5.06 -17.88
C VAL A 362 6.05 5.17 -17.42
N ILE A 363 6.64 6.36 -17.51
CA ILE A 363 8.02 6.63 -17.07
C ILE A 363 8.15 6.32 -15.57
N GLY A 364 7.22 6.81 -14.75
CA GLY A 364 7.20 6.56 -13.31
C GLY A 364 7.12 5.05 -12.97
N THR A 365 6.26 4.31 -13.65
CA THR A 365 6.11 2.86 -13.42
C THR A 365 7.37 2.11 -13.84
N THR A 366 7.92 2.42 -15.03
CA THR A 366 9.13 1.78 -15.56
C THR A 366 10.35 2.06 -14.67
N SER A 367 10.54 3.32 -14.28
CA SER A 367 11.63 3.69 -13.38
C SER A 367 11.47 3.09 -11.99
N GLY A 368 10.23 2.84 -11.53
CA GLY A 368 9.96 2.13 -10.28
C GLY A 368 10.46 0.69 -10.30
N VAL A 369 10.26 -0.02 -11.40
CA VAL A 369 10.83 -1.36 -11.62
C VAL A 369 12.36 -1.30 -11.60
N ILE A 370 12.95 -0.39 -12.37
CA ILE A 370 14.41 -0.18 -12.42
C ILE A 370 14.92 0.13 -11.00
N GLY A 371 14.28 1.04 -10.28
CA GLY A 371 14.64 1.44 -8.92
C GLY A 371 14.64 0.27 -7.94
N ALA A 372 13.64 -0.61 -7.99
CA ALA A 372 13.53 -1.76 -7.10
C ALA A 372 14.75 -2.69 -7.20
N PHE A 373 15.29 -2.91 -8.40
CA PHE A 373 16.49 -3.72 -8.61
C PHE A 373 17.79 -2.93 -8.35
N THR A 374 17.85 -1.68 -8.80
CA THR A 374 19.06 -0.85 -8.71
C THR A 374 19.39 -0.50 -7.26
N TRP A 375 18.39 -0.14 -6.42
CA TRP A 375 18.60 0.14 -5.01
C TRP A 375 19.19 -1.05 -4.25
N ALA A 376 18.81 -2.28 -4.60
CA ALA A 376 19.41 -3.47 -4.01
C ALA A 376 20.90 -3.61 -4.35
N SER A 377 21.30 -3.20 -5.56
CA SER A 377 22.71 -3.18 -5.98
C SER A 377 23.48 -2.03 -5.34
N ILE A 378 22.90 -0.82 -5.30
CA ILE A 378 23.47 0.36 -4.63
C ILE A 378 23.72 0.07 -3.15
N SER A 379 22.72 -0.45 -2.44
CA SER A 379 22.83 -0.78 -1.02
C SER A 379 23.96 -1.78 -0.74
N ARG A 380 24.13 -2.79 -1.59
CA ARG A 380 25.23 -3.76 -1.47
C ARG A 380 26.60 -3.16 -1.77
N THR A 381 26.71 -2.38 -2.84
CA THR A 381 27.97 -1.76 -3.25
C THR A 381 28.50 -0.76 -2.24
N PHE A 382 27.62 0.04 -1.64
CA PHE A 382 27.97 1.04 -0.64
C PHE A 382 27.84 0.56 0.81
N TYR A 383 27.53 -0.74 1.03
CA TYR A 383 27.34 -1.34 2.36
C TYR A 383 26.33 -0.59 3.24
N LEU A 384 25.27 -0.04 2.62
CA LEU A 384 24.26 0.73 3.34
C LEU A 384 23.36 -0.19 4.18
N ARG A 385 23.10 0.23 5.41
CA ARG A 385 22.08 -0.43 6.25
C ARG A 385 20.68 -0.08 5.72
N PRO A 386 19.63 -0.92 5.96
CA PRO A 386 18.27 -0.67 5.45
C PRO A 386 17.74 0.73 5.74
N HIS A 387 17.90 1.25 6.97
CA HIS A 387 17.48 2.60 7.33
C HIS A 387 18.25 3.71 6.58
N GLN A 388 19.54 3.49 6.28
CA GLN A 388 20.35 4.44 5.49
C GLN A 388 19.92 4.47 4.04
N THR A 389 19.52 3.33 3.47
CA THR A 389 18.97 3.27 2.12
C THR A 389 17.64 4.01 2.05
N ILE A 390 16.77 3.88 3.06
CA ILE A 390 15.52 4.66 3.14
C ILE A 390 15.81 6.15 3.22
N LEU A 391 16.79 6.59 4.02
CA LEU A 391 17.21 7.99 4.11
C LEU A 391 17.74 8.51 2.77
N ALA A 392 18.55 7.73 2.06
CA ALA A 392 19.03 8.10 0.72
C ALA A 392 17.86 8.25 -0.27
N CYS A 393 16.86 7.37 -0.20
CA CYS A 393 15.64 7.50 -0.98
C CYS A 393 14.86 8.78 -0.63
N ILE A 394 14.73 9.11 0.66
CA ILE A 394 14.05 10.35 1.11
C ILE A 394 14.79 11.58 0.60
N CYS A 395 16.13 11.62 0.70
CA CYS A 395 16.93 12.74 0.18
C CYS A 395 16.77 12.91 -1.34
N LEU A 396 16.72 11.80 -2.09
CA LEU A 396 16.46 11.86 -3.52
C LEU A 396 15.03 12.29 -3.84
N PHE A 397 14.06 11.89 -3.02
CA PHE A 397 12.65 12.27 -3.15
C PHE A 397 12.45 13.77 -2.90
N GLU A 398 13.19 14.35 -1.96
CA GLU A 398 13.16 15.77 -1.60
C GLU A 398 13.56 16.68 -2.78
N ILE A 399 14.35 16.18 -3.72
CA ILE A 399 14.71 16.92 -4.94
C ILE A 399 13.47 17.36 -5.71
N ILE A 400 12.37 16.58 -5.68
CA ILE A 400 11.15 16.88 -6.45
C ILE A 400 10.50 18.21 -6.03
N PRO A 401 10.10 18.41 -4.76
CA PRO A 401 9.53 19.69 -4.36
C PRO A 401 10.56 20.82 -4.39
N LEU A 402 11.80 20.57 -4.02
CA LEU A 402 12.85 21.59 -4.08
C LEU A 402 13.07 22.10 -5.52
N TYR A 403 13.07 21.19 -6.50
CA TYR A 403 13.14 21.58 -7.91
C TYR A 403 11.94 22.44 -8.32
N GLY A 404 10.73 22.09 -7.90
CA GLY A 404 9.53 22.90 -8.13
C GLY A 404 9.62 24.30 -7.51
N LEU A 405 10.27 24.42 -6.34
CA LEU A 405 10.48 25.70 -5.65
C LEU A 405 11.52 26.61 -6.32
N LEU A 406 12.41 26.08 -7.17
CA LEU A 406 13.39 26.89 -7.89
C LEU A 406 12.75 28.00 -8.72
N SER A 407 11.53 27.82 -9.19
CA SER A 407 10.79 28.83 -9.94
C SER A 407 10.46 30.12 -9.14
N TYR A 408 10.58 30.09 -7.81
CA TYR A 408 10.44 31.30 -6.98
C TYR A 408 11.69 32.21 -7.02
N ILE A 409 12.82 31.69 -7.53
CA ILE A 409 14.06 32.48 -7.67
C ILE A 409 13.94 33.35 -8.93
N PRO A 410 13.99 34.70 -8.84
CA PRO A 410 13.75 35.59 -9.97
C PRO A 410 14.71 35.36 -11.16
N ALA A 411 15.95 34.94 -10.88
CA ALA A 411 16.91 34.62 -11.92
C ALA A 411 16.49 33.39 -12.74
N ILE A 412 15.99 32.34 -12.09
CA ILE A 412 15.53 31.11 -12.76
C ILE A 412 14.21 31.36 -13.48
N GLN A 413 13.32 32.16 -12.88
CA GLN A 413 12.05 32.52 -13.51
C GLN A 413 12.29 33.23 -14.86
N ARG A 414 13.29 34.13 -14.93
CA ARG A 414 13.63 34.87 -16.18
C ARG A 414 14.23 33.95 -17.26
N LEU A 415 14.85 32.83 -16.88
CA LEU A 415 15.40 31.87 -17.85
C LEU A 415 14.29 31.09 -18.58
N GLY A 416 13.08 31.00 -18.01
CA GLY A 416 11.95 30.26 -18.59
C GLY A 416 12.15 28.76 -18.65
N VAL A 417 13.23 28.26 -18.04
CA VAL A 417 13.58 26.84 -17.90
C VAL A 417 14.06 26.58 -16.48
N PHE A 418 13.92 25.34 -16.01
CA PHE A 418 14.13 24.90 -14.64
C PHE A 418 13.05 25.37 -13.66
N GLY A 419 12.76 24.54 -12.66
CA GLY A 419 11.73 24.82 -11.65
C GLY A 419 10.31 24.51 -12.12
N LEU A 420 10.13 23.50 -12.98
CA LEU A 420 8.83 23.07 -13.52
C LEU A 420 8.10 24.18 -14.29
N GLN A 421 8.85 24.85 -15.17
CA GLN A 421 8.32 25.88 -16.06
C GLN A 421 7.95 25.34 -17.44
N GLN A 422 8.59 24.24 -17.86
CA GLN A 422 8.39 23.60 -19.17
C GLN A 422 7.80 22.18 -19.03
N PRO A 423 6.92 21.76 -19.95
CA PRO A 423 6.31 20.42 -19.91
C PRO A 423 7.33 19.26 -19.90
N TRP A 424 8.44 19.38 -20.56
CA TRP A 424 9.46 18.33 -20.64
C TRP A 424 10.15 18.05 -19.29
N GLU A 425 10.19 19.02 -18.39
CA GLU A 425 10.80 18.89 -17.05
C GLU A 425 10.06 17.87 -16.17
N MET A 426 8.80 17.58 -16.48
CA MET A 426 8.01 16.57 -15.78
C MET A 426 8.52 15.14 -15.99
N TYR A 427 9.18 14.84 -17.11
CA TYR A 427 9.66 13.48 -17.39
C TYR A 427 10.84 13.07 -16.51
N PRO A 428 11.91 13.87 -16.34
CA PRO A 428 12.97 13.60 -15.37
C PRO A 428 12.43 13.46 -13.93
N ILE A 429 11.49 14.31 -13.53
CA ILE A 429 10.88 14.26 -12.21
C ILE A 429 10.08 12.95 -12.03
N ALA A 430 9.31 12.53 -13.03
CA ALA A 430 8.61 11.26 -13.01
C ALA A 430 9.57 10.06 -12.89
N PHE A 431 10.73 10.14 -13.55
CA PHE A 431 11.78 9.12 -13.42
C PHE A 431 12.32 9.05 -11.99
N ILE A 432 12.67 10.20 -11.38
CA ILE A 432 13.13 10.27 -9.98
C ILE A 432 12.06 9.71 -9.03
N TYR A 433 10.80 10.15 -9.20
CA TYR A 433 9.68 9.68 -8.38
C TYR A 433 9.56 8.16 -8.42
N GLY A 434 9.49 7.56 -9.61
CA GLY A 434 9.35 6.12 -9.75
C GLY A 434 10.56 5.37 -9.20
N PHE A 435 11.79 5.83 -9.50
CA PHE A 435 13.04 5.23 -9.03
C PHE A 435 13.11 5.18 -7.50
N VAL A 436 12.74 6.26 -6.83
CA VAL A 436 12.64 6.33 -5.36
C VAL A 436 11.57 5.40 -4.82
N LEU A 437 10.38 5.38 -5.45
CA LEU A 437 9.26 4.56 -5.02
C LEU A 437 9.61 3.07 -5.03
N GLY A 438 10.36 2.60 -6.05
CA GLY A 438 10.86 1.23 -6.12
C GLY A 438 11.73 0.84 -4.93
N GLY A 439 12.63 1.73 -4.51
CA GLY A 439 13.47 1.55 -3.33
C GLY A 439 12.66 1.57 -2.02
N LEU A 440 11.88 2.63 -1.81
CA LEU A 440 11.09 2.79 -0.58
C LEU A 440 10.13 1.61 -0.34
N SER A 441 9.41 1.17 -1.37
CA SER A 441 8.47 0.03 -1.25
C SER A 441 9.14 -1.25 -0.79
N SER A 442 10.40 -1.50 -1.21
CA SER A 442 11.15 -2.69 -0.85
C SER A 442 11.74 -2.58 0.55
N TYR A 443 12.45 -1.48 0.82
CA TYR A 443 13.22 -1.32 2.06
C TYR A 443 12.35 -1.01 3.28
N CYS A 444 11.28 -0.22 3.15
CA CYS A 444 10.38 0.05 4.26
C CYS A 444 9.67 -1.22 4.75
N ARG A 445 9.21 -2.07 3.83
CA ARG A 445 8.60 -3.35 4.21
C ARG A 445 9.61 -4.30 4.87
N SER A 446 10.83 -4.38 4.35
CA SER A 446 11.89 -5.21 4.90
C SER A 446 12.29 -4.74 6.29
N LEU A 447 12.55 -3.44 6.47
CA LEU A 447 12.91 -2.86 7.77
C LEU A 447 11.80 -3.07 8.80
N PHE A 448 10.55 -2.85 8.41
CA PHE A 448 9.42 -3.10 9.30
C PHE A 448 9.34 -4.57 9.72
N GLY A 449 9.51 -5.51 8.76
CA GLY A 449 9.52 -6.95 9.06
C GLY A 449 10.58 -7.36 10.07
N GLU A 450 11.73 -6.67 10.10
CA GLU A 450 12.78 -6.92 11.08
C GLU A 450 12.44 -6.41 12.50
N LEU A 451 11.56 -5.43 12.62
CA LEU A 451 11.14 -4.83 13.90
C LEU A 451 9.97 -5.56 14.55
N ILE A 452 9.22 -6.38 13.79
CA ILE A 452 8.01 -7.04 14.29
C ILE A 452 8.35 -8.10 15.34
N PRO A 453 7.63 -8.13 16.49
CA PRO A 453 7.76 -9.20 17.47
C PRO A 453 7.38 -10.56 16.89
N PRO A 454 8.17 -11.63 17.12
CA PRO A 454 7.82 -12.98 16.68
C PRO A 454 6.42 -13.41 17.15
N GLY A 455 5.67 -14.08 16.26
CA GLY A 455 4.31 -14.57 16.56
C GLY A 455 3.19 -13.52 16.40
N ASN A 456 3.51 -12.25 16.12
CA ASN A 456 2.52 -11.19 15.92
C ASN A 456 2.57 -10.58 14.51
N GLU A 457 3.23 -11.23 13.56
CA GLU A 457 3.53 -10.72 12.22
C GLU A 457 2.28 -10.25 11.48
N ALA A 458 1.23 -11.08 11.46
CA ALA A 458 -0.01 -10.77 10.73
C ALA A 458 -0.69 -9.49 11.25
N ALA A 459 -0.74 -9.30 12.57
CA ALA A 459 -1.39 -8.15 13.19
C ALA A 459 -0.61 -6.85 12.94
N PHE A 460 0.74 -6.90 12.99
CA PHE A 460 1.58 -5.74 12.73
C PHE A 460 1.62 -5.38 11.24
N TYR A 461 1.65 -6.36 10.32
CA TYR A 461 1.52 -6.06 8.88
C TYR A 461 0.14 -5.50 8.52
N ALA A 462 -0.93 -5.93 9.19
CA ALA A 462 -2.24 -5.30 9.05
C ALA A 462 -2.21 -3.83 9.51
N LEU A 463 -1.57 -3.54 10.64
CA LEU A 463 -1.36 -2.16 11.12
C LEU A 463 -0.54 -1.33 10.13
N TYR A 464 0.54 -1.89 9.57
CA TYR A 464 1.35 -1.25 8.52
C TYR A 464 0.51 -0.91 7.28
N ALA A 465 -0.30 -1.85 6.80
CA ALA A 465 -1.16 -1.63 5.63
C ALA A 465 -2.25 -0.58 5.86
N ILE A 466 -2.82 -0.54 7.08
CA ILE A 466 -3.80 0.48 7.47
C ILE A 466 -3.14 1.86 7.57
N THR A 467 -1.93 1.93 8.13
CA THR A 467 -1.15 3.15 8.22
C THR A 467 -0.82 3.67 6.82
N ASP A 468 -0.44 2.80 5.89
CA ASP A 468 -0.18 3.12 4.49
C ASP A 468 -1.40 3.75 3.79
N LYS A 469 -2.56 3.14 3.92
CA LYS A 469 -3.77 3.64 3.23
C LYS A 469 -4.46 4.79 3.96
N GLY A 470 -4.41 4.78 5.30
CA GLY A 470 -5.06 5.79 6.12
C GLY A 470 -4.33 7.15 6.13
N SER A 471 -3.04 7.18 5.83
CA SER A 471 -2.27 8.43 5.78
C SER A 471 -2.64 9.32 4.61
N SER A 472 -2.85 8.74 3.44
CA SER A 472 -3.07 9.47 2.17
C SER A 472 -4.37 10.30 2.10
N ILE A 473 -5.00 10.54 3.25
CA ILE A 473 -6.19 11.39 3.40
C ILE A 473 -5.77 12.87 3.54
N PHE A 474 -4.72 13.13 4.32
CA PHE A 474 -4.38 14.48 4.78
C PHE A 474 -3.68 15.31 3.73
N GLY A 475 -2.68 14.74 3.07
CA GLY A 475 -1.87 15.46 2.09
C GLY A 475 -2.70 16.06 0.94
N PRO A 476 -3.49 15.25 0.21
CA PRO A 476 -4.33 15.76 -0.87
C PRO A 476 -5.36 16.79 -0.41
N ALA A 477 -5.93 16.62 0.80
CA ALA A 477 -6.87 17.59 1.36
C ALA A 477 -6.19 18.95 1.65
N ILE A 478 -4.98 18.93 2.20
CA ILE A 478 -4.20 20.15 2.48
C ILE A 478 -3.79 20.82 1.18
N VAL A 479 -3.34 20.06 0.17
CA VAL A 479 -3.03 20.61 -1.16
C VAL A 479 -4.27 21.25 -1.77
N GLY A 480 -5.43 20.60 -1.70
CA GLY A 480 -6.70 21.16 -2.15
C GLY A 480 -7.00 22.50 -1.48
N ALA A 481 -6.85 22.57 -0.15
CA ALA A 481 -7.08 23.80 0.61
C ALA A 481 -6.07 24.92 0.27
N ILE A 482 -4.80 24.57 -0.01
CA ILE A 482 -3.80 25.54 -0.47
C ILE A 482 -4.21 26.10 -1.83
N VAL A 483 -4.60 25.24 -2.77
CA VAL A 483 -5.03 25.63 -4.11
C VAL A 483 -6.28 26.52 -4.07
N ASP A 484 -7.26 26.19 -3.23
CA ASP A 484 -8.47 27.01 -3.07
C ASP A 484 -8.16 28.41 -2.52
N ARG A 485 -7.19 28.52 -1.60
CA ARG A 485 -6.83 29.81 -1.00
C ARG A 485 -5.91 30.64 -1.87
N THR A 486 -4.94 30.03 -2.52
CA THR A 486 -3.89 30.73 -3.28
C THR A 486 -4.22 30.85 -4.76
N GLY A 487 -5.05 29.93 -5.25
CA GLY A 487 -5.38 29.83 -6.66
C GLY A 487 -4.36 29.11 -7.51
N GLU A 488 -3.20 28.77 -6.95
CA GLU A 488 -2.10 28.12 -7.63
C GLU A 488 -1.70 26.81 -6.92
N ILE A 489 -1.18 25.84 -7.68
CA ILE A 489 -0.66 24.58 -7.11
C ILE A 489 0.78 24.78 -6.61
N ARG A 490 1.56 25.72 -7.17
CA ARG A 490 2.98 25.92 -6.81
C ARG A 490 3.26 26.09 -5.32
N PRO A 491 2.48 26.86 -4.53
CA PRO A 491 2.69 26.97 -3.09
C PRO A 491 2.64 25.63 -2.35
N SER A 492 1.97 24.62 -2.92
CA SER A 492 1.93 23.29 -2.33
C SER A 492 3.28 22.58 -2.28
N PHE A 493 4.27 23.00 -3.11
CA PHE A 493 5.61 22.43 -3.04
C PHE A 493 6.33 22.70 -1.70
N TRP A 494 6.03 23.82 -1.02
CA TRP A 494 6.52 24.06 0.34
C TRP A 494 5.98 23.02 1.34
N PHE A 495 4.69 22.73 1.24
CA PHE A 495 4.08 21.69 2.07
C PHE A 495 4.65 20.31 1.75
N LEU A 496 4.84 20.00 0.46
CA LEU A 496 5.43 18.72 0.03
C LEU A 496 6.87 18.54 0.53
N ALA A 497 7.70 19.59 0.50
CA ALA A 497 9.05 19.56 1.03
C ALA A 497 9.05 19.23 2.54
N VAL A 498 8.20 19.86 3.32
CA VAL A 498 8.07 19.53 4.74
C VAL A 498 7.57 18.11 4.94
N LEU A 499 6.59 17.67 4.16
CA LEU A 499 5.97 16.34 4.30
C LEU A 499 6.94 15.21 3.95
N ILE A 500 7.82 15.39 2.95
CA ILE A 500 8.85 14.42 2.55
C ILE A 500 10.05 14.45 3.52
N GLY A 501 10.46 15.65 3.96
CA GLY A 501 11.64 15.80 4.81
C GLY A 501 11.41 15.32 6.24
N LEU A 502 10.20 15.49 6.79
CA LEU A 502 9.89 15.17 8.19
C LEU A 502 10.08 13.68 8.57
N PRO A 503 9.81 12.68 7.73
CA PRO A 503 10.15 11.28 7.98
C PRO A 503 11.64 11.00 8.17
N GLY A 504 12.53 11.80 7.58
CA GLY A 504 13.97 11.59 7.62
C GLY A 504 14.53 11.50 9.05
N PRO A 505 14.34 12.50 9.92
CA PRO A 505 14.72 12.43 11.33
C PRO A 505 14.13 11.22 12.06
N LEU A 506 12.86 10.89 11.82
CA LEU A 506 12.21 9.76 12.48
C LEU A 506 12.90 8.43 12.12
N ILE A 507 13.19 8.20 10.84
CA ILE A 507 13.92 7.00 10.37
C ILE A 507 15.36 6.98 10.89
N TYR A 508 16.02 8.14 11.00
CA TYR A 508 17.38 8.24 11.53
C TYR A 508 17.49 7.76 12.98
N PHE A 509 16.47 8.02 13.81
CA PHE A 509 16.41 7.60 15.21
C PHE A 509 15.94 6.15 15.43
N VAL A 510 15.53 5.43 14.38
CA VAL A 510 15.16 4.00 14.48
C VAL A 510 16.42 3.15 14.71
N ASP A 511 16.47 2.45 15.83
CA ASP A 511 17.52 1.46 16.12
C ASP A 511 16.97 0.03 15.94
N VAL A 512 17.43 -0.64 14.87
CA VAL A 512 16.97 -2.00 14.52
C VAL A 512 17.36 -3.03 15.59
N LYS A 513 18.53 -2.87 16.24
CA LYS A 513 18.98 -3.81 17.27
C LYS A 513 18.09 -3.72 18.51
N ARG A 514 17.89 -2.50 19.01
CA ARG A 514 17.00 -2.22 20.14
C ARG A 514 15.58 -2.68 19.84
N GLY A 515 15.04 -2.38 18.65
CA GLY A 515 13.70 -2.77 18.26
C GLY A 515 13.51 -4.29 18.21
N LYS A 516 14.52 -5.06 17.76
CA LYS A 516 14.51 -6.53 17.80
C LYS A 516 14.52 -7.09 19.23
N GLU A 517 15.31 -6.49 20.11
CA GLU A 517 15.39 -6.89 21.52
C GLU A 517 14.09 -6.59 22.26
N GLU A 518 13.53 -5.39 22.11
CA GLU A 518 12.23 -5.02 22.66
C GLU A 518 11.10 -5.95 22.13
N GLY A 519 11.15 -6.31 20.83
CA GLY A 519 10.20 -7.22 20.20
C GLY A 519 10.26 -8.63 20.78
N LYS A 520 11.46 -9.16 21.03
CA LYS A 520 11.64 -10.48 21.66
C LYS A 520 11.13 -10.47 23.11
N MET A 521 11.52 -9.49 23.92
CA MET A 521 11.03 -9.36 25.29
C MET A 521 9.49 -9.28 25.36
N LEU A 522 8.86 -8.55 24.43
CA LEU A 522 7.40 -8.50 24.37
C LEU A 522 6.77 -9.84 23.99
N ALA A 523 7.42 -10.60 23.10
CA ALA A 523 6.94 -11.92 22.71
C ALA A 523 7.01 -12.92 23.88
N GLU A 524 8.09 -12.91 24.67
CA GLU A 524 8.26 -13.74 25.88
C GLU A 524 7.23 -13.42 26.98
N VAL A 525 6.86 -12.15 27.12
CA VAL A 525 5.81 -11.73 28.09
C VAL A 525 4.41 -12.15 27.66
N ILE A 526 4.17 -12.25 26.33
CA ILE A 526 2.83 -12.60 25.78
C ILE A 526 2.63 -14.12 25.70
N LEU A 527 3.70 -14.87 25.47
CA LEU A 527 3.75 -16.32 25.58
C LEU A 527 4.48 -16.63 26.91
N PRO A 528 3.75 -16.80 28.03
CA PRO A 528 4.37 -17.37 29.19
C PRO A 528 5.00 -18.71 28.75
N PRO A 529 6.17 -19.09 29.28
CA PRO A 529 6.74 -20.40 28.98
C PRO A 529 5.61 -21.40 29.16
N GLU A 530 5.31 -22.17 28.12
CA GLU A 530 4.50 -23.36 28.26
C GLU A 530 5.10 -24.06 29.48
N GLU A 531 4.28 -24.24 30.52
CA GLU A 531 4.64 -25.13 31.60
C GLU A 531 5.06 -26.43 30.92
N SER A 532 6.37 -26.61 30.79
CA SER A 532 6.94 -27.90 30.56
C SER A 532 6.37 -28.75 31.71
N GLY A 533 5.38 -29.57 31.37
CA GLY A 533 4.75 -30.48 32.31
C GLY A 533 5.75 -31.55 32.78
N ALA A 534 6.75 -31.09 33.49
CA ALA A 534 7.52 -31.93 34.41
C ALA A 534 6.87 -31.69 35.78
N PRO A 535 6.21 -32.70 36.36
CA PRO A 535 5.75 -32.64 37.74
C PRO A 535 6.99 -32.33 38.59
N SER A 536 6.93 -31.24 39.33
CA SER A 536 7.99 -30.91 40.29
C SER A 536 8.15 -32.10 41.22
N PHE A 537 9.36 -32.61 41.31
CA PHE A 537 9.78 -33.75 42.14
C PHE A 537 9.47 -33.59 43.66
N ASP A 538 8.87 -32.49 44.06
CA ASP A 538 8.50 -32.17 45.43
C ASP A 538 7.03 -32.51 45.78
N GLU A 539 6.14 -32.73 44.84
CA GLU A 539 4.75 -33.12 45.13
C GLU A 539 4.57 -34.64 45.31
N GLU A 540 5.45 -35.46 44.74
CA GLU A 540 5.39 -36.92 44.91
C GLU A 540 5.89 -37.38 46.28
N ARG A 541 6.62 -36.57 47.04
CA ARG A 541 7.05 -36.84 48.41
C ARG A 541 5.99 -36.58 49.47
N VAL A 542 4.95 -35.82 49.14
CA VAL A 542 3.87 -35.48 50.12
C VAL A 542 2.73 -36.53 50.10
N LEU A 543 2.61 -37.34 49.05
CA LEU A 543 1.55 -38.36 48.92
C LEU A 543 1.96 -39.76 49.42
N LEU A 544 3.24 -39.99 49.74
CA LEU A 544 3.72 -41.30 50.27
C LEU A 544 3.85 -41.36 51.81
N HIS A 545 3.37 -40.36 52.54
CA HIS A 545 3.34 -40.34 54.01
C HIS A 545 1.93 -40.11 54.60
N ARG A 546 0.90 -40.62 53.94
CA ARG A 546 -0.41 -40.79 54.55
C ARG A 546 -0.96 -42.16 54.19
N ASP A 547 -0.50 -43.13 54.94
CA ASP A 547 -1.23 -44.32 55.43
C ASP A 547 -0.40 -44.99 56.56
#